data_9ff9a8e9ed3dd41639257fbc3675edea
#
_entry.id   9ff9a8e9ed3dd41639257fbc3675edea
#
_cell.length_a   1.000
_cell.length_b   1.000
_cell.length_c   1.000
_cell.angle_alpha   90.00
_cell.angle_beta   90.00
_cell.angle_gamma   90.00
#
_symmetry.space_group_name_H-M   'P 1'
#
loop_
_entity.id
_entity.type
_entity.pdbx_description
1 polymer ?
#
loop_
_entity_poly.entity_id
_entity_poly.type
_entity_poly.pdbx_seq_one_letter_code
_entity_poly.pdbx_strand_id
1 'polypeptide(L)' 'MMNKRIQHYIVYYSNAAFPPIPKLGFLNLDKAERYVYEQNAKILGGDEWENRHYFYKACPEKEFWRYFGEKYWKIRL' A
#
# COMPACT_ATOMS: atom_id res chain seq x y z
N MET A 1 16.38 -22.97 -3.55
CA MET A 1 16.23 -22.35 -3.80
C MET A 1 15.48 -21.56 -3.85
N MET A 2 15.47 -21.06 -3.73
CA MET A 2 14.81 -20.39 -3.87
C MET A 2 14.77 -19.33 -4.54
N ASN A 3 14.07 -19.12 -5.13
CA ASN A 3 14.02 -18.01 -6.01
C ASN A 3 13.72 -16.80 -5.26
N LYS A 4 14.57 -15.82 -5.36
CA LYS A 4 14.27 -14.56 -4.78
C LYS A 4 13.54 -13.76 -5.78
N ARG A 5 12.25 -13.80 -5.72
CA ARG A 5 11.47 -12.97 -6.59
C ARG A 5 11.24 -11.64 -5.94
N ILE A 6 11.24 -10.59 -6.74
CA ILE A 6 10.84 -9.28 -6.26
C ILE A 6 9.35 -9.33 -6.04
N GLN A 7 8.95 -9.04 -4.81
CA GLN A 7 7.55 -9.01 -4.47
C GLN A 7 7.00 -7.62 -4.72
N HIS A 8 5.75 -7.56 -5.11
CA HIS A 8 5.10 -6.29 -5.38
C HIS A 8 3.96 -6.11 -4.40
N TYR A 9 3.89 -4.92 -3.80
CA TYR A 9 2.89 -4.63 -2.78
C TYR A 9 2.18 -3.34 -3.11
N ILE A 10 0.89 -3.31 -2.89
CA ILE A 10 0.11 -2.09 -3.07
C ILE A 10 -0.43 -1.68 -1.72
N VAL A 11 -0.21 -0.44 -1.35
CA VAL A 11 -0.77 0.13 -0.14
C VAL A 11 -2.09 0.80 -0.50
N TYR A 12 -3.11 0.45 0.26
CA TYR A 12 -4.45 0.98 0.06
C TYR A 12 -4.87 1.84 1.23
N TYR A 13 -5.72 2.79 0.93
CA TYR A 13 -6.39 3.58 1.94
C TYR A 13 -7.87 3.20 1.94
N SER A 14 -8.42 3.00 3.11
CA SER A 14 -9.81 2.57 3.23
C SER A 14 -10.52 3.42 4.28
N ASN A 15 -11.79 3.70 4.04
CA ASN A 15 -12.64 4.33 5.06
C ASN A 15 -14.06 3.82 4.86
N ALA A 16 -14.97 4.29 5.71
CA ALA A 16 -16.34 3.79 5.69
C ALA A 16 -17.10 4.20 4.43
N ALA A 17 -16.67 5.25 3.78
CA ALA A 17 -17.44 5.83 2.68
C ALA A 17 -17.08 5.25 1.31
N PHE A 18 -15.85 4.76 1.14
CA PHE A 18 -15.37 4.35 -0.17
C PHE A 18 -14.73 2.97 -0.14
N PRO A 19 -14.73 2.28 -1.27
CA PRO A 19 -13.90 1.07 -1.39
C PRO A 19 -12.43 1.44 -1.23
N PRO A 20 -11.57 0.48 -0.91
CA PRO A 20 -10.16 0.77 -0.77
C PRO A 20 -9.58 1.40 -2.03
N ILE A 21 -8.73 2.39 -1.83
CA ILE A 21 -8.13 3.14 -2.91
C ILE A 21 -6.62 2.86 -2.92
N PRO A 22 -6.05 2.41 -4.06
CA PRO A 22 -4.60 2.21 -4.13
C PRO A 22 -3.89 3.56 -4.04
N LYS A 23 -2.90 3.64 -3.17
CA LYS A 23 -2.17 4.88 -2.97
C LYS A 23 -0.75 4.83 -3.48
N LEU A 24 -0.01 3.79 -3.10
CA LEU A 24 1.40 3.68 -3.45
C LEU A 24 1.74 2.23 -3.75
N GLY A 25 2.76 2.05 -4.57
CA GLY A 25 3.32 0.75 -4.83
C GLY A 25 4.69 0.61 -4.19
N PHE A 26 4.97 -0.56 -3.65
CA PHE A 26 6.24 -0.83 -3.00
C PHE A 26 6.85 -2.11 -3.54
N LEU A 27 8.16 -2.12 -3.65
CA LEU A 27 8.90 -3.31 -4.05
C LEU A 27 9.62 -3.95 -2.88
N ASN A 28 9.34 -3.49 -1.68
CA ASN A 28 10.00 -3.96 -0.48
C ASN A 28 8.98 -4.08 0.64
N LEU A 29 8.88 -5.28 1.21
CA LEU A 29 7.88 -5.53 2.24
C LEU A 29 8.08 -4.66 3.47
N ASP A 30 9.32 -4.54 3.92
CA ASP A 30 9.59 -3.77 5.14
C ASP A 30 9.16 -2.33 4.97
N LYS A 31 9.39 -1.77 3.80
CA LYS A 31 9.02 -0.38 3.55
C LYS A 31 7.52 -0.21 3.46
N ALA A 32 6.84 -1.20 2.86
CA ALA A 32 5.39 -1.14 2.80
C ALA A 32 4.78 -1.19 4.21
N GLU A 33 5.29 -2.10 5.03
CA GLU A 33 4.80 -2.23 6.41
C GLU A 33 5.05 -0.97 7.20
N ARG A 34 6.23 -0.39 7.06
CA ARG A 34 6.56 0.83 7.78
C ARG A 34 5.66 1.98 7.36
N TYR A 35 5.43 2.11 6.07
CA TYR A 35 4.57 3.17 5.58
C TYR A 35 3.16 3.03 6.15
N VAL A 36 2.62 1.82 6.13
CA VAL A 36 1.29 1.58 6.67
C VAL A 36 1.24 1.90 8.16
N TYR A 37 2.25 1.45 8.89
CA TYR A 37 2.30 1.71 10.33
C TYR A 37 2.33 3.21 10.61
N GLU A 38 3.17 3.94 9.88
CA GLU A 38 3.30 5.38 10.12
C GLU A 38 2.02 6.13 9.77
N GLN A 39 1.38 5.74 8.67
CA GLN A 39 0.17 6.42 8.28
C GLN A 39 -0.97 6.14 9.25
N ASN A 40 -1.06 4.90 9.71
CA ASN A 40 -2.12 4.56 10.67
C ASN A 40 -1.89 5.23 12.01
N ALA A 41 -0.64 5.41 12.41
CA ALA A 41 -0.34 6.11 13.65
C ALA A 41 -0.83 7.55 13.60
N LYS A 42 -0.71 8.18 12.43
CA LYS A 42 -1.21 9.54 12.28
C LYS A 42 -2.72 9.61 12.39
N ILE A 43 -3.40 8.61 11.86
CA ILE A 43 -4.86 8.58 11.90
C ILE A 43 -5.35 8.37 13.31
N LEU A 44 -4.66 7.55 14.09
CA LEU A 44 -5.09 7.27 15.45
C LEU A 44 -5.15 8.52 16.31
N GLY A 45 -4.40 9.55 15.93
CA GLY A 45 -4.46 10.79 16.66
C GLY A 45 -5.62 11.67 16.27
N GLY A 46 -6.44 11.21 15.30
CA GLY A 46 -7.52 12.05 14.76
C GLY A 46 -8.87 11.40 14.91
N ASP A 47 -9.65 11.45 13.83
CA ASP A 47 -11.04 11.00 13.84
C ASP A 47 -11.13 9.51 13.57
N GLU A 48 -11.17 8.74 14.62
CA GLU A 48 -11.27 7.32 14.47
C GLU A 48 -12.67 6.84 14.13
N TRP A 49 -13.66 7.70 14.27
CA TRP A 49 -15.04 7.31 13.97
C TRP A 49 -15.27 7.01 12.49
N GLU A 50 -14.34 7.41 11.63
CA GLU A 50 -14.47 7.16 10.20
C GLU A 50 -13.91 5.84 9.78
N ASN A 51 -13.35 5.06 10.70
CA ASN A 51 -12.74 3.77 10.37
C ASN A 51 -11.69 3.89 9.28
N ARG A 52 -10.96 4.98 9.28
CA ARG A 52 -9.91 5.18 8.29
C ARG A 52 -8.71 4.33 8.64
N HIS A 53 -8.12 3.71 7.63
CA HIS A 53 -6.89 2.97 7.86
C HIS A 53 -6.21 2.68 6.54
N TYR A 54 -4.92 2.40 6.64
CA TYR A 54 -4.12 1.95 5.52
C TYR A 54 -3.81 0.48 5.71
N PHE A 55 -3.65 -0.22 4.61
CA PHE A 55 -3.21 -1.60 4.66
C PHE A 55 -2.49 -1.89 3.34
N TYR A 56 -1.77 -3.01 3.30
CA TYR A 56 -1.09 -3.40 2.08
C TYR A 56 -1.47 -4.82 1.72
N LYS A 57 -1.30 -5.14 0.44
CA LYS A 57 -1.50 -6.48 -0.06
C LYS A 57 -0.40 -6.80 -1.05
N ALA A 58 0.09 -8.02 -1.01
CA ALA A 58 0.96 -8.51 -2.08
C ALA A 58 0.10 -8.68 -3.32
N CYS A 59 0.68 -8.41 -4.47
CA CYS A 59 -0.08 -8.58 -5.69
C CYS A 59 0.83 -9.12 -6.79
N PRO A 60 0.25 -9.77 -7.79
CA PRO A 60 1.03 -10.24 -8.93
C PRO A 60 1.65 -9.07 -9.68
N GLU A 61 2.80 -9.34 -10.26
CA GLU A 61 3.55 -8.32 -10.97
C GLU A 61 2.70 -7.64 -12.03
N LYS A 62 1.90 -8.40 -12.76
CA LYS A 62 1.08 -7.84 -13.82
C LYS A 62 0.09 -6.83 -13.28
N GLU A 63 -0.54 -7.14 -12.15
CA GLU A 63 -1.50 -6.23 -11.57
C GLU A 63 -0.84 -4.97 -11.05
N PHE A 64 0.34 -5.15 -10.45
CA PHE A 64 1.07 -4.01 -9.94
C PHE A 64 1.36 -3.01 -11.05
N TRP A 65 1.86 -3.50 -12.18
CA TRP A 65 2.20 -2.60 -13.27
C TRP A 65 0.97 -2.07 -14.00
N ARG A 66 -0.14 -2.77 -13.89
CA ARG A 66 -1.40 -2.24 -14.43
C ARG A 66 -1.81 -0.98 -13.68
N TYR A 67 -1.59 -0.97 -12.37
CA TYR A 67 -1.92 0.22 -11.58
C TYR A 67 -0.90 1.32 -11.72
N PHE A 68 0.38 0.98 -11.76
CA PHE A 68 1.43 1.99 -11.63
C PHE A 68 2.32 2.13 -12.85
N GLY A 69 2.01 1.47 -13.93
CA GLY A 69 2.88 1.49 -15.10
C GLY A 69 3.12 2.88 -15.67
N GLU A 70 2.16 3.77 -15.50
CA GLU A 70 2.30 5.14 -15.97
C GLU A 70 2.37 6.13 -14.82
N LYS A 71 2.58 5.64 -13.62
CA LYS A 71 2.61 6.47 -12.44
C LYS A 71 3.79 6.11 -11.57
N TYR A 72 4.97 6.18 -12.20
CA TYR A 72 6.19 5.76 -11.51
C TYR A 72 6.44 6.54 -10.22
N TRP A 73 5.93 7.76 -10.14
CA TRP A 73 6.13 8.56 -8.95
C TRP A 73 5.41 7.98 -7.74
N LYS A 74 4.51 7.04 -7.95
CA LYS A 74 3.81 6.40 -6.84
C LYS A 74 4.47 5.11 -6.39
N ILE A 75 5.58 4.76 -6.99
CA ILE A 75 6.29 3.55 -6.63
C ILE A 75 7.45 3.90 -5.71
N ARG A 76 7.57 3.17 -4.61
CA ARG A 76 8.66 3.34 -3.66
C ARG A 76 9.53 2.10 -3.67
N LEU A 77 10.83 2.30 -3.75
CA LEU A 77 11.77 1.19 -3.83
C LEU A 77 12.25 0.72 -2.44
#